data_037a219f11b413f4057877a6ed42dd2a
#
_entry.id   037a219f11b413f4057877a6ed42dd2a
#
_cell.length_a   1.000
_cell.length_b   1.000
_cell.length_c   1.000
_cell.angle_alpha   90.00
_cell.angle_beta   90.00
_cell.angle_gamma   90.00
#
_symmetry.space_group_name_H-M   'P 1'
#
loop_
_entity.id
_entity.type
_entity.pdbx_description
1 polymer ?
#
loop_
_entity_poly.entity_id
_entity_poly.type
_entity_poly.pdbx_seq_one_letter_code
_entity_poly.pdbx_strand_id
1 'polypeptide(L)'
;EVAKDCSPDEYAFGIYECKTAEIIEHVRHYKSEIGVLYLDDFNREIMTKLLQENELDFTELFPCKVYAFMATSNPLASRKSVSLEDLQPFPCLSFDQGENRAFYLAEEVYATYNYRQLIKASDRATMLNLMVGLNGYTLCSGIICEELNGPEYTVVPLESDKIMHIGYIKRRDSRLSSLGQKYIRALQKSKPL
;
A
#
# COMPACT_ATOMS: atom_id res chain seq x y z
N GLU A 1 11.34 -14.26 0.54
CA GLU A 1 12.39 -14.49 1.55
C GLU A 1 11.88 -15.35 2.71
N VAL A 2 10.81 -14.92 3.45
CA VAL A 2 10.34 -15.62 4.65
C VAL A 2 10.03 -17.10 4.41
N ALA A 3 9.40 -17.44 3.28
CA ALA A 3 9.09 -18.81 2.91
C ALA A 3 10.34 -19.65 2.61
N LYS A 4 11.42 -19.03 2.11
CA LYS A 4 12.70 -19.73 1.83
C LYS A 4 13.41 -20.21 3.10
N ASP A 5 13.12 -19.54 4.23
CA ASP A 5 13.69 -19.88 5.54
C ASP A 5 12.83 -20.88 6.34
N CYS A 6 11.70 -21.33 5.77
CA CYS A 6 10.84 -22.32 6.39
C CYS A 6 11.21 -23.73 5.92
N SER A 7 10.94 -24.74 6.79
CA SER A 7 11.09 -26.14 6.37
C SER A 7 10.18 -26.41 5.16
N PRO A 8 10.66 -27.00 4.07
CA PRO A 8 9.85 -27.22 2.88
C PRO A 8 8.63 -28.11 3.11
N ASP A 9 8.62 -28.87 4.21
CA ASP A 9 7.58 -29.88 4.46
C ASP A 9 6.49 -29.42 5.44
N GLU A 10 6.63 -28.27 6.11
CA GLU A 10 5.80 -27.93 7.26
C GLU A 10 5.42 -26.46 7.39
N TYR A 11 4.96 -25.78 6.36
CA TYR A 11 4.34 -24.46 6.55
C TYR A 11 3.05 -24.31 5.75
N ALA A 12 2.09 -23.63 6.35
CA ALA A 12 0.91 -23.13 5.67
C ALA A 12 0.64 -21.71 6.18
N PHE A 13 0.67 -20.73 5.31
CA PHE A 13 0.26 -19.37 5.64
C PHE A 13 -0.47 -18.72 4.46
N GLY A 14 -1.47 -17.90 4.78
CA GLY A 14 -2.24 -17.14 3.80
C GLY A 14 -1.71 -15.71 3.67
N ILE A 15 -1.63 -15.21 2.44
CA ILE A 15 -1.37 -13.81 2.12
C ILE A 15 -2.59 -13.28 1.41
N TYR A 16 -3.16 -12.20 1.93
CA TYR A 16 -4.38 -11.61 1.41
C TYR A 16 -4.10 -10.18 1.00
N GLU A 17 -4.29 -9.86 -0.28
CA GLU A 17 -4.38 -8.48 -0.76
C GLU A 17 -5.87 -8.13 -0.76
N CYS A 18 -6.26 -7.20 0.09
CA CYS A 18 -7.66 -6.87 0.31
C CYS A 18 -7.82 -5.41 0.79
N LYS A 19 -9.05 -4.93 0.80
CA LYS A 19 -9.40 -3.56 1.18
C LYS A 19 -9.01 -3.25 2.62
N THR A 20 -8.68 -2.01 2.93
CA THR A 20 -8.25 -1.58 4.27
C THR A 20 -9.25 -1.99 5.37
N ALA A 21 -10.56 -1.85 5.13
CA ALA A 21 -11.57 -2.31 6.07
C ALA A 21 -11.52 -3.83 6.30
N GLU A 22 -11.29 -4.61 5.24
CA GLU A 22 -11.17 -6.07 5.32
C GLU A 22 -9.90 -6.48 6.06
N ILE A 23 -8.79 -5.73 5.92
CA ILE A 23 -7.55 -5.95 6.70
C ILE A 23 -7.85 -5.85 8.19
N ILE A 24 -8.57 -4.80 8.62
CA ILE A 24 -8.98 -4.60 10.01
C ILE A 24 -9.82 -5.77 10.50
N GLU A 25 -10.85 -6.17 9.74
CA GLU A 25 -11.72 -7.29 10.09
C GLU A 25 -10.96 -8.63 10.15
N HIS A 26 -10.02 -8.87 9.22
CA HIS A 26 -9.20 -10.09 9.22
C HIS A 26 -8.35 -10.20 10.49
N VAL A 27 -7.73 -9.10 10.92
CA VAL A 27 -6.91 -9.11 12.13
C VAL A 27 -7.79 -9.19 13.39
N ARG A 28 -8.89 -8.45 13.43
CA ARG A 28 -9.85 -8.49 14.53
C ARG A 28 -10.39 -9.89 14.80
N HIS A 29 -10.73 -10.62 13.72
CA HIS A 29 -11.34 -11.96 13.79
C HIS A 29 -10.34 -13.12 13.65
N TYR A 30 -9.03 -12.88 13.87
CA TYR A 30 -7.99 -13.92 13.83
C TYR A 30 -7.85 -14.64 12.48
N LYS A 31 -8.40 -14.10 11.39
CA LYS A 31 -8.17 -14.63 10.04
C LYS A 31 -6.75 -14.33 9.57
N SER A 32 -6.21 -13.17 9.98
CA SER A 32 -4.82 -12.80 9.79
C SER A 32 -4.20 -12.40 11.13
N GLU A 33 -2.95 -12.78 11.35
CA GLU A 33 -2.19 -12.40 12.53
C GLU A 33 -1.72 -10.93 12.45
N ILE A 34 -1.42 -10.47 11.23
CA ILE A 34 -0.84 -9.17 10.91
C ILE A 34 -1.61 -8.57 9.74
N GLY A 35 -1.90 -7.28 9.81
CA GLY A 35 -2.33 -6.47 8.69
C GLY A 35 -1.30 -5.37 8.43
N VAL A 36 -0.95 -5.10 7.17
CA VAL A 36 -0.04 -4.01 6.79
C VAL A 36 -0.87 -2.89 6.20
N LEU A 37 -0.67 -1.68 6.70
CA LEU A 37 -1.33 -0.46 6.21
C LEU A 37 -0.44 0.75 6.49
N TYR A 38 -0.88 1.93 6.05
CA TYR A 38 -0.19 3.17 6.35
C TYR A 38 -1.08 4.14 7.12
N LEU A 39 -0.43 5.06 7.85
CA LEU A 39 -1.04 6.25 8.41
C LEU A 39 -0.34 7.48 7.83
N ASP A 40 -1.10 8.56 7.63
CA ASP A 40 -0.59 9.90 7.31
C ASP A 40 -1.34 10.93 8.15
N ASP A 41 -1.02 12.21 8.00
CA ASP A 41 -1.66 13.28 8.76
C ASP A 41 -3.17 13.39 8.51
N PHE A 42 -3.64 12.92 7.34
CA PHE A 42 -5.05 12.96 6.99
C PHE A 42 -5.88 11.87 7.68
N ASN A 43 -5.36 10.65 7.72
CA ASN A 43 -6.13 9.49 8.21
C ASN A 43 -5.80 9.08 9.66
N ARG A 44 -4.67 9.54 10.22
CA ARG A 44 -4.11 9.07 11.50
C ARG A 44 -5.10 9.11 12.65
N GLU A 45 -5.78 10.24 12.85
CA GLU A 45 -6.68 10.40 13.99
C GLU A 45 -7.85 9.42 13.92
N ILE A 46 -8.51 9.37 12.77
CA ILE A 46 -9.69 8.50 12.55
C ILE A 46 -9.28 7.04 12.59
N MET A 47 -8.18 6.67 11.91
CA MET A 47 -7.69 5.29 11.89
C MET A 47 -7.24 4.83 13.27
N THR A 48 -6.55 5.68 14.03
CA THR A 48 -6.14 5.34 15.40
C THR A 48 -7.36 5.03 16.27
N LYS A 49 -8.41 5.85 16.20
CA LYS A 49 -9.64 5.61 16.92
C LYS A 49 -10.32 4.31 16.49
N LEU A 50 -10.45 4.10 15.17
CA LEU A 50 -11.03 2.89 14.61
C LEU A 50 -10.28 1.62 15.06
N LEU A 51 -8.95 1.65 15.05
CA LEU A 51 -8.12 0.54 15.50
C LEU A 51 -8.30 0.28 17.00
N GLN A 52 -8.36 1.34 17.84
CA GLN A 52 -8.60 1.21 19.28
C GLN A 52 -9.95 0.59 19.59
N GLU A 53 -11.02 1.01 18.90
CA GLU A 53 -12.38 0.45 19.02
C GLU A 53 -12.44 -1.03 18.63
N ASN A 54 -11.52 -1.49 17.77
CA ASN A 54 -11.40 -2.88 17.35
C ASN A 54 -10.33 -3.67 18.11
N GLU A 55 -9.79 -3.11 19.21
CA GLU A 55 -8.74 -3.73 20.06
C GLU A 55 -7.46 -4.08 19.28
N LEU A 56 -7.11 -3.25 18.30
CA LEU A 56 -5.93 -3.40 17.46
C LEU A 56 -4.90 -2.33 17.83
N ASP A 57 -3.63 -2.71 17.79
CA ASP A 57 -2.49 -1.80 17.94
C ASP A 57 -1.77 -1.64 16.61
N PHE A 58 -1.46 -0.38 16.25
CA PHE A 58 -0.60 -0.05 15.13
C PHE A 58 0.83 0.15 15.60
N THR A 59 1.77 -0.47 14.89
CA THR A 59 3.21 -0.27 15.10
C THR A 59 3.82 0.19 13.79
N GLU A 60 4.43 1.38 13.80
CA GLU A 60 5.15 1.92 12.65
C GLU A 60 6.42 1.09 12.38
N LEU A 61 6.67 0.81 11.11
CA LEU A 61 7.89 0.17 10.62
C LEU A 61 8.88 1.21 10.10
N PHE A 62 8.41 2.12 9.24
CA PHE A 62 9.21 3.21 8.69
C PHE A 62 8.32 4.26 8.01
N PRO A 63 8.79 5.53 7.99
CA PRO A 63 8.20 6.55 7.14
C PRO A 63 8.72 6.43 5.70
N CYS A 64 7.92 6.84 4.72
CA CYS A 64 8.34 6.99 3.32
C CYS A 64 7.64 8.17 2.64
N LYS A 65 8.28 8.68 1.59
CA LYS A 65 7.70 9.69 0.71
C LYS A 65 6.68 9.08 -0.23
N VAL A 66 5.92 9.93 -0.91
CA VAL A 66 4.97 9.52 -1.94
C VAL A 66 5.65 9.51 -3.30
N TYR A 67 5.32 8.50 -4.10
CA TYR A 67 5.79 8.32 -5.46
C TYR A 67 4.61 8.10 -6.40
N ALA A 68 4.76 8.49 -7.64
CA ALA A 68 3.88 8.08 -8.73
C ALA A 68 4.43 6.80 -9.35
N PHE A 69 3.68 5.71 -9.28
CA PHE A 69 3.98 4.42 -9.93
C PHE A 69 3.31 4.38 -11.29
N MET A 70 4.07 4.11 -12.33
CA MET A 70 3.62 4.15 -13.72
C MET A 70 4.43 3.21 -14.61
N ALA A 71 3.94 2.98 -15.82
CA ALA A 71 4.73 2.27 -16.84
C ALA A 71 5.91 3.12 -17.31
N THR A 72 7.03 2.50 -17.65
CA THR A 72 8.22 3.17 -18.19
C THR A 72 7.94 3.88 -19.53
N SER A 73 6.88 3.48 -20.24
CA SER A 73 6.38 4.14 -21.45
C SER A 73 5.64 5.46 -21.20
N ASN A 74 5.27 5.75 -19.93
CA ASN A 74 4.62 7.02 -19.59
C ASN A 74 5.58 8.19 -19.85
N PRO A 75 5.14 9.30 -20.48
CA PRO A 75 5.99 10.46 -20.77
C PRO A 75 6.68 11.07 -19.54
N LEU A 76 6.16 10.83 -18.34
CA LEU A 76 6.72 11.36 -17.08
C LEU A 76 7.74 10.40 -16.44
N ALA A 77 7.86 9.17 -16.91
CA ALA A 77 8.66 8.11 -16.28
C ALA A 77 10.15 8.43 -16.13
N SER A 78 10.69 9.29 -17.00
CA SER A 78 12.11 9.71 -16.97
C SER A 78 12.36 10.99 -16.17
N ARG A 79 11.33 11.59 -15.57
CA ARG A 79 11.49 12.82 -14.78
C ARG A 79 12.13 12.53 -13.43
N LYS A 80 12.84 13.50 -12.88
CA LYS A 80 13.42 13.40 -11.53
C LYS A 80 12.37 13.51 -10.42
N SER A 81 11.30 14.25 -10.69
CA SER A 81 10.12 14.41 -9.84
C SER A 81 8.92 14.85 -10.69
N VAL A 82 7.73 14.68 -10.15
CA VAL A 82 6.46 15.12 -10.75
C VAL A 82 5.59 15.80 -9.70
N SER A 83 4.82 16.80 -10.12
CA SER A 83 3.76 17.40 -9.32
C SER A 83 2.41 16.74 -9.60
N LEU A 84 1.39 17.00 -8.76
CA LEU A 84 0.02 16.57 -9.04
C LEU A 84 -0.53 17.22 -10.33
N GLU A 85 -0.09 18.43 -10.66
CA GLU A 85 -0.44 19.14 -11.89
C GLU A 85 0.12 18.45 -13.13
N ASP A 86 1.37 17.98 -13.08
CA ASP A 86 1.99 17.21 -14.17
C ASP A 86 1.22 15.91 -14.45
N LEU A 87 0.65 15.31 -13.40
CA LEU A 87 -0.09 14.06 -13.48
C LEU A 87 -1.53 14.22 -14.01
N GLN A 88 -2.11 15.43 -14.01
CA GLN A 88 -3.50 15.70 -14.43
C GLN A 88 -3.87 15.22 -15.85
N PRO A 89 -2.97 15.22 -16.85
CA PRO A 89 -3.30 14.70 -18.18
C PRO A 89 -3.51 13.19 -18.24
N PHE A 90 -3.09 12.45 -17.20
CA PHE A 90 -3.11 10.99 -17.16
C PHE A 90 -4.14 10.48 -16.16
N PRO A 91 -4.77 9.31 -16.41
CA PRO A 91 -5.72 8.74 -15.46
C PRO A 91 -5.03 8.27 -14.18
N CYS A 92 -5.53 8.75 -13.05
CA CYS A 92 -5.20 8.21 -11.74
C CYS A 92 -5.92 6.88 -11.56
N LEU A 93 -5.17 5.84 -11.21
CA LEU A 93 -5.69 4.51 -10.91
C LEU A 93 -5.72 4.34 -9.40
N SER A 94 -6.85 3.94 -8.86
CA SER A 94 -7.07 3.77 -7.43
C SER A 94 -7.72 2.43 -7.14
N PHE A 95 -7.40 1.82 -6.01
CA PHE A 95 -8.10 0.62 -5.56
C PHE A 95 -9.52 0.94 -5.10
N ASP A 96 -10.47 0.16 -5.61
CA ASP A 96 -11.86 0.29 -5.20
C ASP A 96 -12.06 -0.24 -3.78
N GLN A 97 -12.45 0.64 -2.85
CA GLN A 97 -12.79 0.28 -1.48
C GLN A 97 -14.23 -0.24 -1.31
N GLY A 98 -14.96 -0.48 -2.41
CA GLY A 98 -16.31 -1.00 -2.42
C GLY A 98 -17.34 0.03 -1.90
N GLU A 99 -18.30 -0.45 -1.12
CA GLU A 99 -19.36 0.41 -0.54
C GLU A 99 -18.83 1.36 0.53
N ASN A 100 -17.69 1.05 1.11
CA ASN A 100 -17.05 1.88 2.13
C ASN A 100 -16.29 3.03 1.48
N ARG A 101 -17.00 4.14 1.19
CA ARG A 101 -16.47 5.32 0.51
C ARG A 101 -15.69 6.27 1.44
N ALA A 102 -15.30 5.82 2.61
CA ALA A 102 -14.57 6.64 3.56
C ALA A 102 -13.13 6.88 3.06
N PHE A 103 -12.80 8.10 2.74
CA PHE A 103 -11.48 8.49 2.21
C PHE A 103 -10.30 8.11 3.12
N TYR A 104 -10.52 8.01 4.42
CA TYR A 104 -9.48 7.58 5.38
C TYR A 104 -9.12 6.09 5.27
N LEU A 105 -9.91 5.30 4.54
CA LEU A 105 -9.62 3.89 4.23
C LEU A 105 -8.95 3.72 2.86
N ALA A 106 -8.73 4.78 2.09
CA ALA A 106 -8.07 4.69 0.78
C ALA A 106 -6.64 4.15 0.93
N GLU A 107 -6.23 3.34 -0.04
CA GLU A 107 -4.86 2.81 -0.09
C GLU A 107 -3.86 3.85 -0.60
N GLU A 108 -4.35 4.82 -1.37
CA GLU A 108 -3.55 5.89 -1.94
C GLU A 108 -3.70 7.18 -1.13
N VAL A 109 -2.59 7.88 -0.94
CA VAL A 109 -2.61 9.25 -0.44
C VAL A 109 -3.30 10.18 -1.45
N TYR A 110 -3.74 11.34 -1.00
CA TYR A 110 -4.48 12.28 -1.84
C TYR A 110 -5.84 11.77 -2.35
N ALA A 111 -6.48 10.85 -1.63
CA ALA A 111 -7.79 10.30 -1.99
C ALA A 111 -8.89 11.36 -2.16
N THR A 112 -8.73 12.55 -1.58
CA THR A 112 -9.66 13.69 -1.69
C THR A 112 -9.28 14.69 -2.79
N TYR A 113 -8.17 14.45 -3.50
CA TYR A 113 -7.76 15.34 -4.59
C TYR A 113 -8.73 15.25 -5.77
N ASN A 114 -8.96 16.36 -6.45
CA ASN A 114 -9.88 16.42 -7.59
C ASN A 114 -9.16 15.99 -8.89
N TYR A 115 -9.08 14.69 -9.10
CA TYR A 115 -8.52 14.12 -10.33
C TYR A 115 -9.44 14.37 -11.52
N ARG A 116 -8.88 14.83 -12.65
CA ARG A 116 -9.64 14.97 -13.92
C ARG A 116 -10.08 13.62 -14.47
N GLN A 117 -9.24 12.62 -14.31
CA GLN A 117 -9.48 11.25 -14.75
C GLN A 117 -9.17 10.30 -13.58
N LEU A 118 -10.17 9.60 -13.09
CA LEU A 118 -10.04 8.63 -12.01
C LEU A 118 -10.68 7.30 -12.45
N ILE A 119 -9.89 6.24 -12.40
CA ILE A 119 -10.37 4.88 -12.67
C ILE A 119 -10.15 4.05 -11.41
N LYS A 120 -11.22 3.39 -10.95
CA LYS A 120 -11.15 2.46 -9.82
C LYS A 120 -11.09 1.04 -10.34
N ALA A 121 -10.15 0.26 -9.83
CA ALA A 121 -9.99 -1.15 -10.13
C ALA A 121 -9.98 -1.97 -8.85
N SER A 122 -10.46 -3.20 -8.91
CA SER A 122 -10.56 -4.10 -7.76
C SER A 122 -9.39 -5.06 -7.62
N ASP A 123 -8.46 -5.05 -8.58
CA ASP A 123 -7.31 -5.95 -8.61
C ASP A 123 -6.08 -5.29 -9.27
N ARG A 124 -4.91 -5.77 -8.85
CA ARG A 124 -3.62 -5.26 -9.31
C ARG A 124 -3.35 -5.53 -10.79
N ALA A 125 -3.76 -6.68 -11.32
CA ALA A 125 -3.49 -7.02 -12.72
C ALA A 125 -4.20 -6.06 -13.67
N THR A 126 -5.46 -5.72 -13.37
CA THR A 126 -6.21 -4.70 -14.10
C THR A 126 -5.53 -3.33 -14.02
N MET A 127 -5.05 -2.93 -12.82
CA MET A 127 -4.33 -1.66 -12.68
C MET A 127 -3.07 -1.61 -13.53
N LEU A 128 -2.25 -2.67 -13.54
CA LEU A 128 -1.03 -2.74 -14.35
C LEU A 128 -1.33 -2.66 -15.85
N ASN A 129 -2.38 -3.35 -16.32
CA ASN A 129 -2.81 -3.25 -17.70
C ASN A 129 -3.25 -1.83 -18.10
N LEU A 130 -3.98 -1.14 -17.21
CA LEU A 130 -4.40 0.24 -17.42
C LEU A 130 -3.22 1.23 -17.38
N MET A 131 -2.21 0.98 -16.55
CA MET A 131 -0.97 1.78 -16.56
C MET A 131 -0.29 1.74 -17.94
N VAL A 132 -0.19 0.56 -18.54
CA VAL A 132 0.40 0.43 -19.88
C VAL A 132 -0.55 0.96 -20.96
N GLY A 133 -1.82 0.55 -20.92
CA GLY A 133 -2.79 0.83 -22.01
C GLY A 133 -3.23 2.30 -22.08
N LEU A 134 -3.25 3.02 -20.96
CA LEU A 134 -3.75 4.39 -20.87
C LEU A 134 -2.70 5.40 -20.36
N ASN A 135 -1.45 4.98 -20.19
CA ASN A 135 -0.43 5.77 -19.47
C ASN A 135 -0.89 6.20 -18.07
N GLY A 136 -1.69 5.36 -17.40
CA GLY A 136 -2.19 5.63 -16.07
C GLY A 136 -1.08 5.59 -15.01
N TYR A 137 -1.38 6.11 -13.83
CA TYR A 137 -0.50 6.06 -12.67
C TYR A 137 -1.28 5.78 -11.39
N THR A 138 -0.59 5.32 -10.35
CA THR A 138 -1.12 5.33 -8.98
C THR A 138 -0.12 5.95 -8.04
N LEU A 139 -0.57 6.43 -6.86
CA LEU A 139 0.30 6.99 -5.83
C LEU A 139 0.63 5.89 -4.81
N CYS A 140 1.92 5.74 -4.50
CA CYS A 140 2.39 4.65 -3.66
C CYS A 140 3.60 5.05 -2.79
N SER A 141 4.07 4.12 -1.98
CA SER A 141 5.25 4.27 -1.12
C SER A 141 6.59 4.24 -1.87
N GLY A 142 6.61 3.98 -3.16
CA GLY A 142 7.82 3.82 -3.94
C GLY A 142 8.55 2.48 -3.73
N ILE A 143 8.05 1.60 -2.88
CA ILE A 143 8.63 0.28 -2.68
C ILE A 143 8.16 -0.62 -3.81
N ILE A 144 9.05 -0.86 -4.78
CA ILE A 144 8.80 -1.79 -5.88
C ILE A 144 9.84 -2.91 -5.83
N CYS A 145 9.38 -4.12 -6.04
CA CYS A 145 10.26 -5.24 -6.33
C CYS A 145 10.39 -5.37 -7.85
N GLU A 146 11.45 -4.85 -8.43
CA GLU A 146 11.71 -4.92 -9.88
C GLU A 146 11.77 -6.37 -10.37
N GLU A 147 12.31 -7.28 -9.55
CA GLU A 147 12.38 -8.71 -9.87
C GLU A 147 10.98 -9.33 -10.08
N LEU A 148 9.93 -8.78 -9.45
CA LEU A 148 8.57 -9.29 -9.53
C LEU A 148 7.67 -8.50 -10.48
N ASN A 149 7.90 -7.20 -10.63
CA ASN A 149 7.07 -6.35 -11.48
C ASN A 149 7.62 -6.20 -12.91
N GLY A 150 8.90 -6.59 -13.14
CA GLY A 150 9.56 -6.43 -14.43
C GLY A 150 10.04 -4.99 -14.68
N PRO A 151 10.82 -4.80 -15.78
CA PRO A 151 11.40 -3.50 -16.14
C PRO A 151 10.40 -2.54 -16.78
N GLU A 152 9.16 -2.97 -17.01
CA GLU A 152 8.12 -2.16 -17.65
C GLU A 152 7.53 -1.09 -16.74
N TYR A 153 7.84 -1.12 -15.44
CA TYR A 153 7.28 -0.20 -14.45
C TYR A 153 8.37 0.55 -13.69
N THR A 154 8.03 1.77 -13.29
CA THR A 154 8.94 2.64 -12.53
C THR A 154 8.18 3.49 -11.52
N VAL A 155 8.91 4.09 -10.59
CA VAL A 155 8.39 5.11 -9.67
C VAL A 155 9.12 6.43 -9.89
N VAL A 156 8.35 7.52 -9.86
CA VAL A 156 8.88 8.89 -9.91
C VAL A 156 8.48 9.60 -8.62
N PRO A 157 9.41 10.26 -7.92
CA PRO A 157 9.11 11.00 -6.70
C PRO A 157 8.01 12.04 -6.94
N LEU A 158 7.00 12.08 -6.07
CA LEU A 158 6.01 13.14 -6.06
C LEU A 158 6.55 14.36 -5.30
N GLU A 159 6.38 15.56 -5.85
CA GLU A 159 6.65 16.82 -5.17
C GLU A 159 5.59 17.05 -4.09
N SER A 160 5.85 16.56 -2.90
CA SER A 160 4.89 16.51 -1.81
C SER A 160 5.60 16.48 -0.46
N ASP A 161 5.05 17.19 0.52
CA ASP A 161 5.48 17.13 1.92
C ASP A 161 4.80 16.00 2.71
N LYS A 162 3.86 15.27 2.08
CA LYS A 162 3.19 14.15 2.74
C LYS A 162 4.14 13.00 2.99
N ILE A 163 4.03 12.43 4.18
CA ILE A 163 4.76 11.25 4.61
C ILE A 163 3.77 10.13 4.90
N MET A 164 4.02 8.98 4.31
CA MET A 164 3.32 7.74 4.63
C MET A 164 4.08 7.02 5.75
N HIS A 165 3.43 6.76 6.86
CA HIS A 165 3.97 5.96 7.95
C HIS A 165 3.50 4.51 7.76
N ILE A 166 4.32 3.72 7.07
CA ILE A 166 4.03 2.31 6.84
C ILE A 166 4.19 1.56 8.16
N GLY A 167 3.22 0.74 8.47
CA GLY A 167 3.22 -0.04 9.70
C GLY A 167 2.37 -1.29 9.61
N TYR A 168 2.28 -1.98 10.71
CA TYR A 168 1.41 -3.14 10.82
C TYR A 168 0.45 -3.01 12.00
N ILE A 169 -0.69 -3.65 11.87
CA ILE A 169 -1.65 -3.84 12.94
C ILE A 169 -1.65 -5.30 13.39
N LYS A 170 -1.87 -5.47 14.68
CA LYS A 170 -2.11 -6.78 15.32
C LYS A 170 -3.13 -6.60 16.45
N ARG A 171 -3.69 -7.68 16.95
CA ARG A 171 -4.50 -7.61 18.15
C ARG A 171 -3.63 -7.22 19.35
N ARG A 172 -4.19 -6.36 20.20
CA ARG A 172 -3.53 -5.83 21.42
C ARG A 172 -3.10 -6.94 22.38
N ASP A 173 -3.97 -7.91 22.56
CA ASP A 173 -3.80 -9.04 23.49
C ASP A 173 -2.99 -10.21 22.92
N SER A 174 -2.58 -10.16 21.65
CA SER A 174 -1.85 -11.25 21.00
C SER A 174 -0.34 -11.00 20.91
N ARG A 175 0.42 -12.10 21.04
CA ARG A 175 1.85 -12.13 20.73
C ARG A 175 2.04 -12.65 19.31
N LEU A 176 2.96 -12.05 18.58
CA LEU A 176 3.31 -12.54 17.25
C LEU A 176 3.97 -13.91 17.32
N SER A 177 3.56 -14.79 16.43
CA SER A 177 4.22 -16.07 16.18
C SER A 177 5.68 -15.86 15.71
N SER A 178 6.48 -16.92 15.71
CA SER A 178 7.83 -16.87 15.15
C SER A 178 7.82 -16.48 13.67
N LEU A 179 6.83 -16.93 12.91
CA LEU A 179 6.63 -16.57 11.51
C LEU A 179 6.26 -15.09 11.35
N GLY A 180 5.31 -14.59 12.15
CA GLY A 180 4.92 -13.18 12.18
C GLY A 180 6.11 -12.27 12.49
N GLN A 181 6.94 -12.63 13.48
CA GLN A 181 8.16 -11.88 13.79
C GLN A 181 9.19 -11.89 12.65
N LYS A 182 9.36 -13.02 11.95
CA LYS A 182 10.22 -13.10 10.76
C LYS A 182 9.69 -12.20 9.64
N TYR A 183 8.38 -12.20 9.42
CA TYR A 183 7.73 -11.35 8.41
C TYR A 183 7.95 -9.87 8.69
N ILE A 184 7.74 -9.41 9.93
CA ILE A 184 7.99 -8.02 10.32
C ILE A 184 9.45 -7.62 10.10
N ARG A 185 10.41 -8.49 10.49
CA ARG A 185 11.84 -8.23 10.22
C ARG A 185 12.16 -8.14 8.74
N ALA A 186 11.52 -8.95 7.90
CA ALA A 186 11.68 -8.87 6.45
C ALA A 186 11.13 -7.55 5.89
N LEU A 187 9.95 -7.12 6.33
CA LEU A 187 9.37 -5.82 5.95
C LEU A 187 10.27 -4.64 6.36
N GLN A 188 10.87 -4.68 7.56
CA GLN A 188 11.78 -3.63 8.02
C GLN A 188 13.03 -3.49 7.15
N LYS A 189 13.47 -4.56 6.48
CA LYS A 189 14.61 -4.52 5.53
C LYS A 189 14.22 -3.94 4.17
N SER A 190 12.93 -3.96 3.81
CA SER A 190 12.42 -3.47 2.53
C SER A 190 12.13 -1.96 2.54
N LYS A 191 12.92 -1.18 3.30
CA LYS A 191 12.76 0.29 3.35
C LYS A 191 13.00 0.88 1.95
N PRO A 192 12.26 1.93 1.56
CA PRO A 192 12.59 2.70 0.37
C PRO A 192 13.98 3.35 0.54
N LEU A 193 14.66 3.53 -0.59
CA LEU A 193 15.97 4.20 -0.67
C LEU A 193 15.87 5.66 -0.24
#